data_97991caece5abb6a4f08d9b9a9d2dd14
#
_entry.id   97991caece5abb6a4f08d9b9a9d2dd14
#
_cell.length_a   1.000
_cell.length_b   1.000
_cell.length_c   1.000
_cell.angle_alpha   90.00
_cell.angle_beta   90.00
_cell.angle_gamma   90.00
#
_symmetry.space_group_name_H-M   'P 1'
#
loop_
_entity.id
_entity.type
_entity.pdbx_description
1 polymer ?
#
loop_
_entity_poly.entity_id
_entity_poly.type
_entity_poly.pdbx_seq_one_letter_code
_entity_poly.pdbx_strand_id
1 'polypeptide(L)'
;SDKLSIYADYTDDAINVPFFDDEGDVAENGKSYLIENGVLKALFANKNAAALYNVPRVVSSSASYDGVPSTGFGSLRFEETATDVKELIGDDAAVFVMMVGGGDTTSSGDYACPVHLAFLVKNGEIVGKLPPLSVTGNIKDYLNGGYVGTAEKGFLNRRGQLSVCEMDVTNI
;
A
#
# COMPACT_ATOMS: atom_id res chain seq x y z
N SER A 1 10.33 -1.84 8.31
CA SER A 1 11.40 -1.65 7.32
C SER A 1 11.70 -0.17 7.13
N ASP A 2 12.96 0.20 7.15
CA ASP A 2 13.43 1.57 6.86
C ASP A 2 13.24 1.98 5.39
N LYS A 3 12.99 1.02 4.52
CA LYS A 3 12.63 1.25 3.11
C LYS A 3 11.16 1.64 2.91
N LEU A 4 10.32 1.45 3.93
CA LEU A 4 8.88 1.67 3.82
C LEU A 4 8.53 3.13 4.10
N SER A 5 7.98 3.81 3.10
CA SER A 5 7.28 5.08 3.27
C SER A 5 5.91 5.00 2.60
N ILE A 6 4.87 5.42 3.33
CA ILE A 6 3.48 5.49 2.85
C ILE A 6 2.96 6.90 3.10
N TYR A 7 2.42 7.52 2.06
CA TYR A 7 1.91 8.89 2.14
C TYR A 7 0.64 9.10 1.30
N ALA A 8 -0.13 10.09 1.66
CA ALA A 8 -1.17 10.64 0.80
C ALA A 8 -0.53 11.64 -0.17
N ASP A 9 -0.79 11.47 -1.46
CA ASP A 9 -0.18 12.24 -2.54
C ASP A 9 -1.16 13.31 -3.05
N TYR A 10 -0.77 14.57 -2.92
CA TYR A 10 -1.49 15.76 -3.39
C TYR A 10 -0.63 16.58 -4.35
N THR A 11 0.41 15.97 -4.93
CA THR A 11 1.24 16.62 -5.94
C THR A 11 0.50 16.73 -7.27
N ASP A 12 1.03 17.54 -8.19
CA ASP A 12 0.47 17.71 -9.53
C ASP A 12 0.45 16.40 -10.35
N ASP A 13 1.28 15.42 -9.96
CA ASP A 13 1.30 14.09 -10.58
C ASP A 13 0.17 13.17 -10.06
N ALA A 14 -0.48 13.53 -8.97
CA ALA A 14 -1.62 12.79 -8.43
C ALA A 14 -2.85 13.01 -9.32
N ILE A 15 -3.38 11.92 -9.88
CA ILE A 15 -4.49 11.98 -10.82
C ILE A 15 -5.80 12.23 -10.07
N ASN A 16 -6.51 13.32 -10.44
CA ASN A 16 -7.84 13.67 -9.94
C ASN A 16 -7.92 13.91 -8.42
N VAL A 17 -6.87 14.41 -7.82
CA VAL A 17 -6.85 14.76 -6.39
C VAL A 17 -6.72 16.27 -6.26
N PRO A 18 -7.61 16.95 -5.50
CA PRO A 18 -7.43 18.36 -5.18
C PRO A 18 -6.19 18.54 -4.30
N PHE A 19 -5.63 19.74 -4.25
CA PHE A 19 -4.46 20.04 -3.41
C PHE A 19 -4.76 20.12 -1.89
N PHE A 20 -6.02 19.89 -1.51
CA PHE A 20 -6.52 19.89 -0.14
C PHE A 20 -7.48 18.73 0.09
N ASP A 21 -7.66 18.30 1.32
CA ASP A 21 -8.67 17.31 1.70
C ASP A 21 -10.04 17.97 1.99
N ASP A 22 -11.08 17.16 2.19
CA ASP A 22 -12.45 17.66 2.41
C ASP A 22 -12.66 18.32 3.79
N GLU A 23 -11.67 18.31 4.67
CA GLU A 23 -11.61 19.16 5.86
C GLU A 23 -10.85 20.49 5.62
N GLY A 24 -10.37 20.71 4.39
CA GLY A 24 -9.66 21.93 3.99
C GLY A 24 -8.20 21.96 4.42
N ASP A 25 -7.60 20.82 4.76
CA ASP A 25 -6.19 20.74 5.08
C ASP A 25 -5.34 20.54 3.83
N VAL A 26 -4.16 21.13 3.84
CA VAL A 26 -3.18 21.06 2.76
C VAL A 26 -1.97 20.26 3.24
N ALA A 27 -1.53 19.31 2.42
CA ALA A 27 -0.31 18.57 2.70
C ALA A 27 0.93 19.43 2.39
N GLU A 28 1.87 19.48 3.32
CA GLU A 28 3.13 20.19 3.12
C GLU A 28 3.90 19.55 1.95
N ASN A 29 4.33 20.38 1.00
CA ASN A 29 4.97 19.92 -0.25
C ASN A 29 4.16 18.87 -1.04
N GLY A 30 2.83 18.86 -0.89
CA GLY A 30 1.95 17.94 -1.56
C GLY A 30 1.97 16.50 -1.04
N LYS A 31 2.70 16.20 0.03
CA LYS A 31 2.77 14.85 0.63
C LYS A 31 2.42 14.88 2.11
N SER A 32 1.60 13.94 2.55
CA SER A 32 1.28 13.74 3.97
C SER A 32 1.60 12.31 4.38
N TYR A 33 2.68 12.14 5.15
CA TYR A 33 3.20 10.82 5.51
C TYR A 33 2.41 10.16 6.64
N LEU A 34 1.97 8.93 6.42
CA LEU A 34 1.54 7.98 7.44
C LEU A 34 2.76 7.30 8.07
N ILE A 35 3.61 6.75 7.21
CA ILE A 35 4.90 6.14 7.57
C ILE A 35 5.97 6.80 6.72
N GLU A 36 7.09 7.15 7.32
CA GLU A 36 8.26 7.69 6.62
C GLU A 36 9.51 6.97 7.11
N ASN A 37 10.23 6.31 6.20
CA ASN A 37 11.43 5.51 6.50
C ASN A 37 11.21 4.53 7.67
N GLY A 38 10.09 3.79 7.64
CA GLY A 38 9.71 2.82 8.67
C GLY A 38 9.17 3.42 9.97
N VAL A 39 9.08 4.73 10.10
CA VAL A 39 8.60 5.41 11.30
C VAL A 39 7.17 5.90 11.11
N LEU A 40 6.25 5.52 11.99
CA LEU A 40 4.89 6.05 12.01
C LEU A 40 4.92 7.54 12.34
N LYS A 41 4.48 8.40 11.42
CA LYS A 41 4.47 9.86 11.55
C LYS A 41 3.11 10.42 11.94
N ALA A 42 2.04 9.83 11.43
CA ALA A 42 0.68 10.31 11.64
C ALA A 42 -0.30 9.13 11.65
N LEU A 43 -1.54 9.40 12.03
CA LEU A 43 -2.62 8.43 12.06
C LEU A 43 -3.74 8.84 11.10
N PHE A 44 -4.54 7.88 10.68
CA PHE A 44 -5.82 8.16 10.03
C PHE A 44 -6.82 8.64 11.09
N ALA A 45 -6.95 9.94 11.22
CA ALA A 45 -7.84 10.58 12.18
C ALA A 45 -8.48 11.82 11.54
N ASN A 46 -9.75 12.09 11.84
CA ASN A 46 -10.34 13.39 11.55
C ASN A 46 -9.86 14.45 12.54
N LYS A 47 -10.13 15.73 12.27
CA LYS A 47 -9.69 16.86 13.12
C LYS A 47 -10.11 16.70 14.58
N ASN A 48 -11.34 16.24 14.83
CA ASN A 48 -11.86 16.07 16.18
C ASN A 48 -11.10 14.98 16.94
N ALA A 49 -10.87 13.82 16.34
CA ALA A 49 -10.13 12.73 16.94
C ALA A 49 -8.64 13.11 17.15
N ALA A 50 -8.03 13.75 16.16
CA ALA A 50 -6.64 14.22 16.29
C ALA A 50 -6.47 15.21 17.44
N ALA A 51 -7.39 16.15 17.58
CA ALA A 51 -7.40 17.11 18.69
C ALA A 51 -7.67 16.43 20.05
N LEU A 52 -8.65 15.51 20.10
CA LEU A 52 -9.03 14.82 21.34
C LEU A 52 -7.87 13.97 21.90
N TYR A 53 -7.16 13.26 21.03
CA TYR A 53 -6.07 12.36 21.40
C TYR A 53 -4.69 13.00 21.30
N ASN A 54 -4.61 14.26 20.86
CA ASN A 54 -3.36 14.98 20.64
C ASN A 54 -2.36 14.20 19.77
N VAL A 55 -2.83 13.71 18.62
CA VAL A 55 -2.02 12.93 17.68
C VAL A 55 -1.92 13.62 16.33
N PRO A 56 -0.79 13.51 15.62
CA PRO A 56 -0.70 13.98 14.24
C PRO A 56 -1.60 13.13 13.34
N ARG A 57 -2.19 13.75 12.33
CA ARG A 57 -3.06 13.08 11.37
C ARG A 57 -2.54 13.18 9.94
N VAL A 58 -2.83 12.17 9.14
CA VAL A 58 -2.62 12.23 7.70
C VAL A 58 -3.68 13.15 7.10
N VAL A 59 -3.29 14.02 6.18
CA VAL A 59 -4.22 14.79 5.34
C VAL A 59 -4.86 13.81 4.36
N SER A 60 -6.10 13.39 4.64
CA SER A 60 -6.76 12.33 3.85
C SER A 60 -8.28 12.27 4.08
N SER A 61 -8.88 13.32 4.61
CA SER A 61 -10.33 13.33 4.83
C SER A 61 -11.11 13.37 3.52
N SER A 62 -12.23 12.67 3.47
CA SER A 62 -13.14 12.68 2.35
C SER A 62 -14.61 12.73 2.79
N ALA A 63 -15.45 13.32 1.95
CA ALA A 63 -16.88 13.42 2.18
C ALA A 63 -17.68 13.16 0.88
N SER A 64 -18.93 12.77 1.02
CA SER A 64 -19.90 12.93 -0.06
C SER A 64 -20.35 14.41 -0.13
N TYR A 65 -21.03 14.79 -1.22
CA TYR A 65 -21.41 16.18 -1.55
C TYR A 65 -21.98 16.99 -0.38
N ASP A 66 -22.80 16.37 0.47
CA ASP A 66 -23.47 16.98 1.64
C ASP A 66 -23.11 16.27 2.97
N GLY A 67 -22.09 15.42 2.94
CA GLY A 67 -21.66 14.63 4.07
C GLY A 67 -20.69 15.35 4.99
N VAL A 68 -20.60 14.87 6.22
CA VAL A 68 -19.55 15.28 7.15
C VAL A 68 -18.24 14.60 6.75
N PRO A 69 -17.14 15.33 6.58
CA PRO A 69 -15.84 14.74 6.29
C PRO A 69 -15.45 13.68 7.32
N SER A 70 -14.95 12.57 6.82
CA SER A 70 -14.44 11.47 7.63
C SER A 70 -13.06 11.04 7.13
N THR A 71 -12.38 10.21 7.89
CA THR A 71 -11.10 9.65 7.45
C THR A 71 -11.28 8.86 6.17
N GLY A 72 -10.53 9.19 5.15
CA GLY A 72 -10.49 8.52 3.86
C GLY A 72 -9.11 7.97 3.55
N PHE A 73 -9.03 7.16 2.52
CA PHE A 73 -7.73 6.65 2.07
C PHE A 73 -7.13 7.48 0.93
N GLY A 74 -7.84 8.51 0.46
CA GLY A 74 -7.36 9.46 -0.52
C GLY A 74 -6.51 8.83 -1.63
N SER A 75 -5.45 9.52 -2.03
CA SER A 75 -4.45 9.05 -2.97
C SER A 75 -3.25 8.46 -2.22
N LEU A 76 -3.43 7.33 -1.53
CA LEU A 76 -2.31 6.66 -0.85
C LEU A 76 -1.33 6.07 -1.84
N ARG A 77 -0.06 6.33 -1.58
CA ARG A 77 1.08 5.78 -2.32
C ARG A 77 2.14 5.22 -1.40
N PHE A 78 2.86 4.24 -1.91
CA PHE A 78 4.14 3.83 -1.37
C PHE A 78 5.25 4.63 -2.06
N GLU A 79 6.30 4.98 -1.34
CA GLU A 79 7.49 5.56 -1.95
C GLU A 79 8.21 4.49 -2.78
N GLU A 80 8.55 4.83 -4.01
CA GLU A 80 9.18 3.90 -4.93
C GLU A 80 10.67 3.73 -4.58
N THR A 81 11.08 2.48 -4.40
CA THR A 81 12.47 2.11 -4.09
C THR A 81 13.19 1.51 -5.29
N ALA A 82 12.47 1.27 -6.39
CA ALA A 82 13.00 0.78 -7.65
C ALA A 82 12.18 1.29 -8.84
N THR A 83 12.78 1.35 -10.02
CA THR A 83 12.06 1.71 -11.24
C THR A 83 11.28 0.53 -11.80
N ASP A 84 11.84 -0.67 -11.75
CA ASP A 84 11.23 -1.89 -12.28
C ASP A 84 11.16 -2.97 -11.18
N VAL A 85 10.05 -3.69 -11.13
CA VAL A 85 9.85 -4.78 -10.17
C VAL A 85 10.89 -5.88 -10.28
N LYS A 86 11.50 -6.07 -11.44
CA LYS A 86 12.59 -7.03 -11.66
C LYS A 86 13.83 -6.72 -10.81
N GLU A 87 14.09 -5.44 -10.53
CA GLU A 87 15.19 -5.02 -9.66
C GLU A 87 15.00 -5.49 -8.21
N LEU A 88 13.72 -5.58 -7.76
CA LEU A 88 13.37 -6.02 -6.42
C LEU A 88 13.37 -7.55 -6.27
N ILE A 89 13.01 -8.27 -7.33
CA ILE A 89 12.92 -9.74 -7.33
C ILE A 89 14.28 -10.37 -7.65
N GLY A 90 15.06 -9.75 -8.53
CA GLY A 90 16.32 -10.32 -9.01
C GLY A 90 16.11 -11.66 -9.71
N ASP A 91 16.97 -12.63 -9.39
CA ASP A 91 16.94 -13.99 -9.96
C ASP A 91 16.00 -14.94 -9.17
N ASP A 92 15.39 -14.47 -8.10
CA ASP A 92 14.52 -15.29 -7.26
C ASP A 92 13.19 -15.63 -7.95
N ALA A 93 12.56 -16.69 -7.47
CA ALA A 93 11.20 -17.02 -7.86
C ALA A 93 10.21 -16.22 -7.02
N ALA A 94 9.22 -15.63 -7.68
CA ALA A 94 8.18 -14.84 -7.03
C ALA A 94 6.77 -15.24 -7.49
N VAL A 95 5.78 -14.89 -6.69
CA VAL A 95 4.36 -15.03 -7.03
C VAL A 95 3.81 -13.65 -7.36
N PHE A 96 3.42 -13.43 -8.60
CA PHE A 96 2.69 -12.23 -9.00
C PHE A 96 1.20 -12.44 -8.72
N VAL A 97 0.70 -11.81 -7.67
CA VAL A 97 -0.72 -11.82 -7.28
C VAL A 97 -1.46 -10.78 -8.12
N MET A 98 -2.36 -11.22 -8.99
CA MET A 98 -3.12 -10.34 -9.88
C MET A 98 -4.54 -10.08 -9.39
N MET A 99 -5.17 -11.07 -8.76
CA MET A 99 -6.54 -10.95 -8.26
C MET A 99 -6.73 -11.73 -6.96
N VAL A 100 -7.21 -11.04 -5.98
CA VAL A 100 -7.60 -11.59 -4.68
C VAL A 100 -9.12 -11.59 -4.54
N GLY A 101 -9.66 -12.48 -3.74
CA GLY A 101 -11.10 -12.60 -3.53
C GLY A 101 -11.48 -12.56 -2.06
N GLY A 102 -11.63 -11.36 -1.53
CA GLY A 102 -11.91 -11.18 -0.11
C GLY A 102 -10.64 -11.32 0.73
N GLY A 103 -10.80 -11.82 1.93
CA GLY A 103 -9.76 -11.98 2.93
C GLY A 103 -10.20 -11.41 4.27
N ASP A 104 -9.68 -12.00 5.33
CA ASP A 104 -9.99 -11.59 6.70
C ASP A 104 -8.71 -11.07 7.37
N THR A 105 -8.89 -10.08 8.23
CA THR A 105 -7.82 -9.52 9.05
C THR A 105 -8.29 -9.47 10.51
N THR A 106 -7.46 -9.95 11.42
CA THR A 106 -7.71 -9.88 12.85
C THR A 106 -7.23 -8.56 13.44
N SER A 107 -7.66 -8.23 14.67
CA SER A 107 -7.16 -7.06 15.39
C SER A 107 -5.68 -7.18 15.80
N SER A 108 -5.12 -8.39 15.85
CA SER A 108 -3.68 -8.63 16.03
C SER A 108 -2.84 -8.38 14.79
N GLY A 109 -3.50 -8.27 13.62
CA GLY A 109 -2.87 -8.04 12.33
C GLY A 109 -2.62 -9.30 11.52
N ASP A 110 -3.07 -10.48 11.99
CA ASP A 110 -3.02 -11.69 11.19
C ASP A 110 -4.02 -11.57 10.04
N TYR A 111 -3.61 -12.01 8.86
CA TYR A 111 -4.46 -11.98 7.68
C TYR A 111 -4.38 -13.29 6.90
N ALA A 112 -5.47 -13.61 6.21
CA ALA A 112 -5.55 -14.67 5.22
C ALA A 112 -6.31 -14.16 4.00
N CYS A 113 -5.72 -14.26 2.82
CA CYS A 113 -6.27 -13.73 1.60
C CYS A 113 -6.27 -14.79 0.49
N PRO A 114 -7.45 -15.30 0.06
CA PRO A 114 -7.56 -16.18 -1.10
C PRO A 114 -7.15 -15.47 -2.39
N VAL A 115 -6.30 -16.11 -3.17
CA VAL A 115 -5.82 -15.59 -4.46
C VAL A 115 -6.43 -16.39 -5.59
N HIS A 116 -7.25 -15.73 -6.40
CA HIS A 116 -7.95 -16.35 -7.53
C HIS A 116 -7.11 -16.38 -8.81
N LEU A 117 -6.21 -15.42 -8.96
CA LEU A 117 -5.34 -15.34 -10.11
C LEU A 117 -3.94 -14.90 -9.68
N ALA A 118 -2.99 -15.81 -9.88
CA ALA A 118 -1.58 -15.56 -9.65
C ALA A 118 -0.73 -16.22 -10.74
N PHE A 119 0.47 -15.69 -10.91
CA PHE A 119 1.45 -16.18 -11.87
C PHE A 119 2.79 -16.42 -11.17
N LEU A 120 3.47 -17.47 -11.61
CA LEU A 120 4.85 -17.71 -11.25
C LEU A 120 5.76 -16.77 -12.05
N VAL A 121 6.64 -16.09 -11.37
CA VAL A 121 7.70 -15.26 -11.94
C VAL A 121 9.04 -15.94 -11.68
N LYS A 122 9.91 -15.98 -12.69
CA LYS A 122 11.30 -16.41 -12.58
C LYS A 122 12.18 -15.50 -13.43
N ASN A 123 13.33 -15.11 -12.91
CA ASN A 123 14.26 -14.21 -13.60
C ASN A 123 13.55 -12.92 -14.11
N GLY A 124 12.61 -12.40 -13.31
CA GLY A 124 11.83 -11.21 -13.66
C GLY A 124 10.82 -11.40 -14.80
N GLU A 125 10.47 -12.62 -15.19
CA GLU A 125 9.50 -12.90 -16.26
C GLU A 125 8.37 -13.82 -15.77
N ILE A 126 7.15 -13.57 -16.26
CA ILE A 126 6.01 -14.45 -16.00
C ILE A 126 6.19 -15.73 -16.79
N VAL A 127 6.32 -16.87 -16.10
CA VAL A 127 6.53 -18.17 -16.72
C VAL A 127 5.28 -19.04 -16.78
N GLY A 128 4.25 -18.76 -15.98
CA GLY A 128 3.00 -19.53 -16.03
C GLY A 128 2.00 -19.12 -14.95
N LYS A 129 0.75 -19.56 -15.14
CA LYS A 129 -0.32 -19.40 -14.17
C LYS A 129 -0.16 -20.41 -13.03
N LEU A 130 -0.41 -19.95 -11.80
CA LEU A 130 -0.46 -20.82 -10.63
C LEU A 130 -1.89 -21.32 -10.36
N PRO A 131 -2.05 -22.48 -9.68
CA PRO A 131 -3.34 -22.89 -9.15
C PRO A 131 -3.84 -21.87 -8.08
N PRO A 132 -5.12 -21.97 -7.68
CA PRO A 132 -5.62 -21.18 -6.54
C PRO A 132 -4.75 -21.38 -5.31
N LEU A 133 -4.46 -20.28 -4.61
CA LEU A 133 -3.61 -20.29 -3.43
C LEU A 133 -4.12 -19.28 -2.41
N SER A 134 -3.59 -19.32 -1.20
CA SER A 134 -3.83 -18.33 -0.18
C SER A 134 -2.52 -17.69 0.25
N VAL A 135 -2.57 -16.38 0.46
CA VAL A 135 -1.48 -15.62 1.09
C VAL A 135 -1.88 -15.38 2.54
N THR A 136 -1.00 -15.74 3.47
CA THR A 136 -1.23 -15.60 4.90
C THR A 136 -0.03 -14.93 5.56
N GLY A 137 -0.24 -14.37 6.74
CA GLY A 137 0.83 -13.77 7.53
C GLY A 137 0.31 -12.76 8.54
N ASN A 138 1.22 -11.93 9.04
CA ASN A 138 0.88 -10.81 9.92
C ASN A 138 1.35 -9.49 9.29
N ILE A 139 0.49 -8.48 9.31
CA ILE A 139 0.77 -7.18 8.72
C ILE A 139 2.03 -6.51 9.29
N LYS A 140 2.36 -6.78 10.55
CA LYS A 140 3.57 -6.24 11.19
C LYS A 140 4.83 -6.84 10.59
N ASP A 141 4.83 -8.16 10.34
CA ASP A 141 5.96 -8.84 9.71
C ASP A 141 6.13 -8.40 8.26
N TYR A 142 5.01 -8.27 7.53
CA TYR A 142 4.95 -7.75 6.18
C TYR A 142 5.52 -6.33 6.08
N LEU A 143 5.10 -5.41 6.94
CA LEU A 143 5.56 -4.01 6.90
C LEU A 143 6.97 -3.82 7.47
N ASN A 144 7.48 -4.79 8.23
CA ASN A 144 8.82 -4.77 8.81
C ASN A 144 9.83 -5.54 7.93
N GLY A 145 10.21 -6.73 8.34
CA GLY A 145 11.25 -7.54 7.68
C GLY A 145 10.85 -8.10 6.32
N GLY A 146 9.56 -8.36 6.12
CA GLY A 146 9.04 -8.90 4.87
C GLY A 146 8.91 -7.89 3.72
N TYR A 147 8.96 -6.59 3.98
CA TYR A 147 8.88 -5.58 2.93
C TYR A 147 10.22 -5.42 2.19
N VAL A 148 10.24 -5.78 0.92
CA VAL A 148 11.43 -5.68 0.05
C VAL A 148 11.51 -4.30 -0.60
N GLY A 149 10.40 -3.82 -1.15
CA GLY A 149 10.33 -2.52 -1.80
C GLY A 149 9.08 -2.33 -2.66
N THR A 150 8.96 -1.16 -3.27
CA THR A 150 7.92 -0.82 -4.24
C THR A 150 8.55 -0.32 -5.52
N ALA A 151 8.09 -0.84 -6.65
CA ALA A 151 8.52 -0.42 -7.97
C ALA A 151 7.47 0.44 -8.67
N GLU A 152 7.92 1.42 -9.45
CA GLU A 152 7.10 2.24 -10.34
C GLU A 152 6.45 1.38 -11.45
N LYS A 153 7.22 0.43 -11.99
CA LYS A 153 6.81 -0.45 -13.10
C LYS A 153 6.69 -1.89 -12.65
N GLY A 154 5.55 -2.50 -12.98
CA GLY A 154 5.28 -3.93 -12.77
C GLY A 154 5.30 -4.72 -14.07
N PHE A 155 4.86 -5.97 -14.02
CA PHE A 155 4.83 -6.90 -15.17
C PHE A 155 3.85 -6.52 -16.28
N LEU A 156 2.88 -5.68 -15.98
CA LEU A 156 1.87 -5.25 -16.94
C LEU A 156 2.09 -3.75 -17.22
N ASN A 157 1.94 -3.34 -18.48
CA ASN A 157 1.99 -1.93 -18.89
C ASN A 157 0.80 -1.14 -18.33
N ARG A 158 0.59 -1.21 -17.03
CA ARG A 158 -0.43 -0.43 -16.30
C ARG A 158 0.27 0.63 -15.45
N ARG A 159 -0.35 1.81 -15.39
CA ARG A 159 0.00 2.79 -14.37
C ARG A 159 -0.37 2.21 -13.01
N GLY A 160 0.58 2.07 -12.14
CA GLY A 160 0.38 1.59 -10.78
C GLY A 160 1.64 0.98 -10.21
N GLN A 161 1.88 1.28 -8.97
CA GLN A 161 2.99 0.74 -8.19
C GLN A 161 2.79 -0.75 -7.93
N LEU A 162 3.87 -1.49 -7.84
CA LEU A 162 3.89 -2.89 -7.43
C LEU A 162 4.85 -3.09 -6.27
N SER A 163 4.31 -3.50 -5.13
CA SER A 163 5.11 -3.82 -3.94
C SER A 163 5.54 -5.27 -3.94
N VAL A 164 6.76 -5.53 -3.52
CA VAL A 164 7.34 -6.87 -3.33
C VAL A 164 7.52 -7.12 -1.85
N CYS A 165 7.05 -8.28 -1.39
CA CYS A 165 7.09 -8.67 0.00
C CYS A 165 7.26 -10.17 0.16
N GLU A 166 7.93 -10.56 1.23
CA GLU A 166 8.01 -11.96 1.66
C GLU A 166 6.74 -12.33 2.44
N MET A 167 6.08 -13.40 2.02
CA MET A 167 4.81 -13.85 2.59
C MET A 167 4.71 -15.37 2.53
N ASP A 168 3.92 -15.95 3.44
CA ASP A 168 3.57 -17.35 3.38
C ASP A 168 2.51 -17.60 2.31
N VAL A 169 2.80 -18.54 1.42
CA VAL A 169 1.90 -18.95 0.34
C VAL A 169 1.54 -20.42 0.50
N THR A 170 0.26 -20.71 0.58
CA THR A 170 -0.26 -22.07 0.72
C THR A 170 -1.21 -22.43 -0.42
N ASN A 171 -1.21 -23.68 -0.83
CA ASN A 171 -2.22 -24.20 -1.76
C ASN A 171 -3.57 -24.34 -1.04
N ILE A 172 -4.65 -24.02 -1.74
CA ILE A 172 -6.03 -24.25 -1.28
C ILE A 172 -6.53 -25.57 -1.86
#